data_9f5827a09dae941b4f3b9250df2cd2f4
#
_entry.id   9f5827a09dae941b4f3b9250df2cd2f4
#
_cell.length_a   1.000
_cell.length_b   1.000
_cell.length_c   1.000
_cell.angle_alpha   90.00
_cell.angle_beta   90.00
_cell.angle_gamma   90.00
#
_symmetry.space_group_name_H-M   'P 1'
#
loop_
_entity.id
_entity.type
_entity.pdbx_description
1 polymer ?
#
loop_
_entity_poly.entity_id
_entity_poly.type
_entity_poly.pdbx_seq_one_letter_code
_entity_poly.pdbx_strand_id
1 'polypeptide(L)'
;LIDEGVTALDALALPADESGLARWYEQIEEVFAGSWAEIEGRLDAAGEFGAKVRELTAQASPSALVAAAELFHANATQDLAGSLDNERVLGELMRGEPDFAEGVRAVLVDKDQAPSFAPQPSPEKYREVLK
;
A
#
# COMPACT_ATOMS: atom_id res chain seq x y z
N LEU A 1 33.67 -12.56 -0.91
CA LEU A 1 32.68 -13.42 -0.18
C LEU A 1 31.24 -13.04 -0.47
N ILE A 2 30.89 -11.74 -0.55
CA ILE A 2 29.51 -11.30 -0.86
C ILE A 2 29.24 -11.45 -2.36
N ASP A 3 30.18 -11.06 -3.21
CA ASP A 3 30.03 -11.14 -4.68
C ASP A 3 29.95 -12.61 -5.17
N GLU A 4 30.71 -13.52 -4.58
CA GLU A 4 30.63 -14.95 -4.88
C GLU A 4 29.28 -15.56 -4.47
N GLY A 5 28.68 -15.06 -3.38
CA GLY A 5 27.36 -15.48 -2.92
C GLY A 5 26.24 -15.06 -3.88
N VAL A 6 26.29 -13.83 -4.42
CA VAL A 6 25.31 -13.33 -5.40
C VAL A 6 25.40 -14.12 -6.71
N THR A 7 26.61 -14.35 -7.22
CA THR A 7 26.84 -15.14 -8.45
C THR A 7 26.33 -16.58 -8.31
N ALA A 8 26.45 -17.16 -7.12
CA ALA A 8 25.92 -18.51 -6.83
C ALA A 8 24.38 -18.53 -6.84
N LEU A 9 23.71 -17.45 -6.39
CA LEU A 9 22.27 -17.32 -6.45
C LEU A 9 21.76 -17.20 -7.88
N ASP A 10 22.45 -16.44 -8.74
CA ASP A 10 22.10 -16.33 -10.16
C ASP A 10 22.12 -17.69 -10.87
N ALA A 11 23.08 -18.56 -10.51
CA ALA A 11 23.18 -19.92 -11.06
C ALA A 11 22.04 -20.86 -10.60
N LEU A 12 21.37 -20.54 -9.49
CA LEU A 12 20.23 -21.26 -8.95
C LEU A 12 18.89 -20.64 -9.33
N ALA A 13 18.91 -19.47 -9.95
CA ALA A 13 17.69 -18.79 -10.36
C ALA A 13 16.95 -19.61 -11.44
N LEU A 14 15.69 -19.89 -11.20
CA LEU A 14 14.82 -20.46 -12.21
C LEU A 14 14.34 -19.35 -13.15
N PRO A 15 14.03 -19.65 -14.43
CA PRO A 15 13.37 -18.70 -15.31
C PRO A 15 12.09 -18.19 -14.61
N ALA A 16 11.95 -16.87 -14.54
CA ALA A 16 10.74 -16.29 -14.00
C ALA A 16 9.58 -16.50 -14.98
N ASP A 17 8.44 -16.95 -14.47
CA ASP A 17 7.20 -16.92 -15.24
C ASP A 17 6.83 -15.46 -15.55
N GLU A 18 6.02 -15.26 -16.59
CA GLU A 18 5.50 -13.94 -16.92
C GLU A 18 4.70 -13.39 -15.72
N SER A 19 5.02 -12.15 -15.31
CA SER A 19 4.32 -11.52 -14.19
C SER A 19 2.83 -11.37 -14.47
N GLY A 20 1.98 -11.87 -13.59
CA GLY A 20 0.53 -11.68 -13.67
C GLY A 20 0.11 -10.20 -13.63
N LEU A 21 1.00 -9.31 -13.15
CA LEU A 21 0.78 -7.86 -13.13
C LEU A 21 1.22 -7.18 -14.43
N ALA A 22 2.02 -7.84 -15.29
CA ALA A 22 2.58 -7.20 -16.48
C ALA A 22 1.50 -6.58 -17.39
N ARG A 23 0.37 -7.25 -17.52
CA ARG A 23 -0.78 -6.78 -18.30
C ARG A 23 -1.44 -5.50 -17.73
N TRP A 24 -1.12 -5.13 -16.49
CA TRP A 24 -1.72 -4.01 -15.79
C TRP A 24 -0.77 -2.83 -15.58
N TYR A 25 0.48 -2.89 -16.02
CA TYR A 25 1.48 -1.86 -15.70
C TYR A 25 1.06 -0.45 -16.12
N GLU A 26 0.49 -0.28 -17.31
CA GLU A 26 0.01 1.02 -17.78
C GLU A 26 -1.13 1.54 -16.90
N GLN A 27 -2.10 0.68 -16.57
CA GLN A 27 -3.21 1.05 -15.69
C GLN A 27 -2.74 1.33 -14.25
N ILE A 28 -1.75 0.58 -13.74
CA ILE A 28 -1.17 0.83 -12.42
C ILE A 28 -0.57 2.23 -12.38
N GLU A 29 0.25 2.61 -13.34
CA GLU A 29 0.87 3.94 -13.39
C GLU A 29 -0.17 5.07 -13.53
N GLU A 30 -1.18 4.89 -14.35
CA GLU A 30 -2.23 5.88 -14.57
C GLU A 30 -3.16 6.03 -13.36
N VAL A 31 -3.62 4.93 -12.79
CA VAL A 31 -4.64 4.92 -11.73
C VAL A 31 -4.05 5.28 -10.38
N PHE A 32 -2.87 4.74 -10.03
CA PHE A 32 -2.28 4.92 -8.70
C PHE A 32 -1.47 6.22 -8.51
N ALA A 33 -1.59 7.18 -9.41
CA ALA A 33 -0.99 8.50 -9.24
C ALA A 33 -1.82 9.37 -8.27
N GLY A 34 -1.14 10.08 -7.34
CA GLY A 34 -1.76 11.07 -6.46
C GLY A 34 -2.37 10.50 -5.18
N SER A 35 -3.32 11.24 -4.60
CA SER A 35 -4.01 10.89 -3.35
C SER A 35 -4.97 9.72 -3.52
N TRP A 36 -5.34 9.06 -2.40
CA TRP A 36 -6.31 7.96 -2.46
C TRP A 36 -7.67 8.39 -3.06
N ALA A 37 -8.15 9.59 -2.76
CA ALA A 37 -9.40 10.10 -3.33
C ALA A 37 -9.33 10.23 -4.87
N GLU A 38 -8.19 10.63 -5.42
CA GLU A 38 -7.97 10.69 -6.87
C GLU A 38 -7.88 9.30 -7.48
N ILE A 39 -7.18 8.38 -6.81
CA ILE A 39 -7.11 6.95 -7.19
C ILE A 39 -8.52 6.37 -7.22
N GLU A 40 -9.27 6.49 -6.14
CA GLU A 40 -10.63 5.97 -6.01
C GLU A 40 -11.55 6.51 -7.10
N GLY A 41 -11.44 7.80 -7.43
CA GLY A 41 -12.22 8.44 -8.51
C GLY A 41 -11.90 7.89 -9.91
N ARG A 42 -10.70 7.34 -10.14
CA ARG A 42 -10.32 6.74 -11.44
C ARG A 42 -10.71 5.28 -11.57
N LEU A 43 -10.95 4.57 -10.45
CA LEU A 43 -11.23 3.14 -10.47
C LEU A 43 -12.46 2.78 -11.31
N ASP A 44 -13.50 3.62 -11.31
CA ASP A 44 -14.73 3.34 -12.08
C ASP A 44 -14.51 3.38 -13.59
N ALA A 45 -13.59 4.22 -14.05
CA ALA A 45 -13.20 4.32 -15.46
C ALA A 45 -12.17 3.26 -15.89
N ALA A 46 -11.51 2.59 -14.93
CA ALA A 46 -10.42 1.64 -15.18
C ALA A 46 -10.89 0.20 -15.49
N GLY A 47 -12.18 -0.02 -15.74
CA GLY A 47 -12.73 -1.29 -16.21
C GLY A 47 -12.42 -2.48 -15.30
N GLU A 48 -11.92 -3.58 -15.90
CA GLU A 48 -11.58 -4.82 -15.17
C GLU A 48 -10.51 -4.57 -14.09
N PHE A 49 -9.52 -3.74 -14.36
CA PHE A 49 -8.48 -3.38 -13.40
C PHE A 49 -9.07 -2.67 -12.17
N GLY A 50 -9.91 -1.66 -12.39
CA GLY A 50 -10.58 -0.93 -11.30
C GLY A 50 -11.48 -1.82 -10.45
N ALA A 51 -12.24 -2.72 -11.09
CA ALA A 51 -13.05 -3.71 -10.40
C ALA A 51 -12.20 -4.63 -9.52
N LYS A 52 -11.03 -5.09 -10.02
CA LYS A 52 -10.10 -5.91 -9.25
C LYS A 52 -9.50 -5.17 -8.07
N VAL A 53 -9.14 -3.90 -8.23
CA VAL A 53 -8.64 -3.07 -7.13
C VAL A 53 -9.71 -2.91 -6.06
N ARG A 54 -10.96 -2.60 -6.43
CA ARG A 54 -12.08 -2.49 -5.47
C ARG A 54 -12.33 -3.78 -4.71
N GLU A 55 -12.27 -4.92 -5.38
CA GLU A 55 -12.38 -6.24 -4.72
C GLU A 55 -11.29 -6.42 -3.66
N LEU A 56 -10.03 -6.14 -4.01
CA LEU A 56 -8.89 -6.31 -3.12
C LEU A 56 -8.88 -5.33 -1.94
N THR A 57 -9.45 -4.15 -2.11
CA THR A 57 -9.49 -3.10 -1.08
C THR A 57 -10.81 -3.07 -0.28
N ALA A 58 -11.78 -3.89 -0.64
CA ALA A 58 -13.13 -3.86 -0.07
C ALA A 58 -13.19 -3.98 1.46
N GLN A 59 -12.21 -4.67 2.06
CA GLN A 59 -12.10 -4.84 3.51
C GLN A 59 -10.87 -4.13 4.11
N ALA A 60 -10.25 -3.25 3.35
CA ALA A 60 -9.13 -2.46 3.86
C ALA A 60 -9.64 -1.27 4.70
N SER A 61 -8.88 -0.92 5.73
CA SER A 61 -9.16 0.31 6.47
C SER A 61 -9.04 1.53 5.56
N PRO A 62 -10.05 2.41 5.52
CA PRO A 62 -9.97 3.66 4.76
C PRO A 62 -8.77 4.53 5.16
N SER A 63 -8.43 4.55 6.46
CA SER A 63 -7.24 5.27 6.95
C SER A 63 -5.94 4.68 6.40
N ALA A 64 -5.84 3.35 6.29
CA ALA A 64 -4.67 2.68 5.74
C ALA A 64 -4.50 2.96 4.23
N LEU A 65 -5.58 3.01 3.46
CA LEU A 65 -5.53 3.33 2.03
C LEU A 65 -5.06 4.76 1.79
N VAL A 66 -5.59 5.73 2.55
CA VAL A 66 -5.13 7.13 2.47
C VAL A 66 -3.66 7.24 2.88
N ALA A 67 -3.28 6.65 4.01
CA ALA A 67 -1.90 6.69 4.51
C ALA A 67 -0.91 6.07 3.52
N ALA A 68 -1.25 4.94 2.90
CA ALA A 68 -0.41 4.29 1.90
C ALA A 68 -0.20 5.17 0.66
N ALA A 69 -1.26 5.81 0.13
CA ALA A 69 -1.13 6.71 -1.01
C ALA A 69 -0.19 7.89 -0.71
N GLU A 70 -0.33 8.50 0.46
CA GLU A 70 0.54 9.61 0.89
C GLU A 70 2.00 9.15 1.11
N LEU A 71 2.22 7.95 1.66
CA LEU A 71 3.54 7.37 1.83
C LEU A 71 4.24 7.15 0.48
N PHE A 72 3.55 6.54 -0.49
CA PHE A 72 4.10 6.34 -1.82
C PHE A 72 4.47 7.66 -2.49
N HIS A 73 3.61 8.67 -2.37
CA HIS A 73 3.88 10.00 -2.90
C HIS A 73 5.12 10.65 -2.26
N ALA A 74 5.21 10.62 -0.94
CA ALA A 74 6.36 11.16 -0.20
C ALA A 74 7.66 10.45 -0.56
N ASN A 75 7.64 9.11 -0.65
CA ASN A 75 8.82 8.31 -0.92
C ASN A 75 9.33 8.42 -2.36
N ALA A 76 8.52 8.90 -3.31
CA ALA A 76 8.90 9.03 -4.71
C ALA A 76 10.15 9.92 -4.94
N THR A 77 10.45 10.83 -4.02
CA THR A 77 11.60 11.76 -4.07
C THR A 77 12.64 11.52 -3.00
N GLN A 78 12.46 10.49 -2.16
CA GLN A 78 13.38 10.17 -1.06
C GLN A 78 14.42 9.13 -1.48
N ASP A 79 15.56 9.14 -0.79
CA ASP A 79 16.49 8.02 -0.79
C ASP A 79 15.98 6.89 0.14
N LEU A 80 16.71 5.78 0.20
CA LEU A 80 16.33 4.64 1.04
C LEU A 80 16.20 5.03 2.53
N ALA A 81 17.10 5.86 3.04
CA ALA A 81 17.08 6.26 4.44
C ALA A 81 15.87 7.15 4.75
N GLY A 82 15.55 8.10 3.87
CA GLY A 82 14.38 8.95 3.97
C GLY A 82 13.07 8.15 3.88
N SER A 83 12.99 7.20 2.95
CA SER A 83 11.83 6.32 2.80
C SER A 83 11.60 5.47 4.05
N LEU A 84 12.65 4.87 4.61
CA LEU A 84 12.55 4.10 5.85
C LEU A 84 12.15 4.97 7.07
N ASP A 85 12.60 6.23 7.12
CA ASP A 85 12.17 7.16 8.19
C ASP A 85 10.69 7.52 8.04
N ASN A 86 10.22 7.78 6.82
CA ASN A 86 8.80 7.98 6.53
C ASN A 86 7.95 6.77 6.94
N GLU A 87 8.35 5.57 6.58
CA GLU A 87 7.64 4.34 6.97
C GLU A 87 7.59 4.16 8.50
N ARG A 88 8.69 4.48 9.20
CA ARG A 88 8.75 4.40 10.66
C ARG A 88 7.77 5.38 11.31
N VAL A 89 7.81 6.66 10.93
CA VAL A 89 6.97 7.68 11.58
C VAL A 89 5.50 7.48 11.25
N LEU A 90 5.18 7.11 10.01
CA LEU A 90 3.82 6.78 9.62
C LEU A 90 3.31 5.53 10.32
N GLY A 91 4.14 4.49 10.43
CA GLY A 91 3.79 3.26 11.14
C GLY A 91 3.51 3.49 12.62
N GLU A 92 4.24 4.39 13.28
CA GLU A 92 3.96 4.79 14.67
C GLU A 92 2.61 5.50 14.79
N LEU A 93 2.31 6.42 13.88
CA LEU A 93 1.02 7.11 13.82
C LEU A 93 -0.13 6.12 13.59
N MET A 94 -0.01 5.27 12.57
CA MET A 94 -1.04 4.28 12.20
C MET A 94 -1.33 3.29 13.32
N ARG A 95 -0.32 2.87 14.08
CA ARG A 95 -0.51 1.98 15.22
C ARG A 95 -1.36 2.61 16.33
N GLY A 96 -1.37 3.94 16.44
CA GLY A 96 -2.22 4.70 17.35
C GLY A 96 -3.66 4.92 16.85
N GLU A 97 -3.96 4.56 15.60
CA GLU A 97 -5.29 4.73 15.02
C GLU A 97 -6.30 3.71 15.56
N PRO A 98 -7.57 4.09 15.74
CA PRO A 98 -8.62 3.16 16.13
C PRO A 98 -8.76 1.96 15.19
N ASP A 99 -8.57 2.17 13.89
CA ASP A 99 -8.65 1.15 12.85
C ASP A 99 -7.61 0.04 13.04
N PHE A 100 -6.43 0.36 13.59
CA PHE A 100 -5.43 -0.67 13.90
C PHE A 100 -5.95 -1.65 14.95
N ALA A 101 -6.49 -1.14 16.06
CA ALA A 101 -7.04 -1.97 17.12
C ALA A 101 -8.24 -2.79 16.61
N GLU A 102 -9.11 -2.19 15.80
CA GLU A 102 -10.27 -2.85 15.22
C GLU A 102 -9.86 -3.97 14.24
N GLY A 103 -8.87 -3.73 13.39
CA GLY A 103 -8.33 -4.76 12.49
C GLY A 103 -7.75 -5.95 13.27
N VAL A 104 -6.98 -5.68 14.33
CA VAL A 104 -6.47 -6.72 15.23
C VAL A 104 -7.62 -7.48 15.90
N ARG A 105 -8.66 -6.81 16.41
CA ARG A 105 -9.83 -7.45 16.99
C ARG A 105 -10.48 -8.41 16.00
N ALA A 106 -10.82 -7.91 14.82
CA ALA A 106 -11.58 -8.67 13.81
C ALA A 106 -10.83 -9.90 13.29
N VAL A 107 -9.51 -9.80 13.14
CA VAL A 107 -8.70 -10.86 12.51
C VAL A 107 -8.10 -11.82 13.54
N LEU A 108 -7.61 -11.31 14.68
CA LEU A 108 -6.81 -12.10 15.62
C LEU A 108 -7.54 -12.44 16.92
N VAL A 109 -8.41 -11.56 17.42
CA VAL A 109 -9.09 -11.74 18.70
C VAL A 109 -10.43 -12.45 18.50
N ASP A 110 -11.39 -11.77 17.88
CA ASP A 110 -12.74 -12.30 17.66
C ASP A 110 -12.82 -13.24 16.45
N LYS A 111 -11.93 -13.04 15.48
CA LYS A 111 -11.82 -13.83 14.23
C LYS A 111 -13.10 -13.84 13.40
N ASP A 112 -13.92 -12.80 13.55
CA ASP A 112 -15.16 -12.61 12.80
C ASP A 112 -14.94 -12.12 11.36
N GLN A 113 -13.74 -11.67 11.04
CA GLN A 113 -13.34 -11.11 9.73
C GLN A 113 -14.24 -9.95 9.28
N ALA A 114 -14.87 -9.26 10.23
CA ALA A 114 -15.82 -8.18 9.97
C ALA A 114 -15.44 -6.89 10.71
N PRO A 115 -14.33 -6.23 10.32
CA PRO A 115 -13.92 -4.99 10.94
C PRO A 115 -14.91 -3.86 10.65
N SER A 116 -15.13 -3.00 11.64
CA SER A 116 -15.92 -1.77 11.51
C SER A 116 -15.00 -0.56 11.61
N PHE A 117 -14.43 -0.18 10.47
CA PHE A 117 -13.47 0.91 10.37
C PHE A 117 -14.14 2.29 10.41
N ALA A 118 -13.37 3.30 10.83
CA ALA A 118 -13.78 4.68 10.79
C ALA A 118 -13.93 5.20 9.35
N PRO A 119 -14.71 6.28 9.12
CA PRO A 119 -14.76 6.93 7.81
C PRO A 119 -13.38 7.41 7.35
N GLN A 120 -13.21 7.52 6.03
CA GLN A 120 -11.98 7.98 5.41
C GLN A 120 -11.53 9.32 5.98
N PRO A 121 -10.31 9.41 6.53
CA PRO A 121 -9.77 10.66 7.07
C PRO A 121 -9.24 11.57 5.96
N SER A 122 -8.95 12.83 6.34
CA SER A 122 -8.21 13.75 5.48
C SER A 122 -6.74 13.32 5.32
N PRO A 123 -6.17 13.42 4.10
CA PRO A 123 -4.77 13.06 3.84
C PRO A 123 -3.76 13.96 4.56
N GLU A 124 -4.12 15.20 4.92
CA GLU A 124 -3.25 16.16 5.62
C GLU A 124 -2.66 15.56 6.90
N LYS A 125 -3.45 14.80 7.64
CA LYS A 125 -3.04 14.11 8.85
C LYS A 125 -1.77 13.26 8.67
N TYR A 126 -1.63 12.64 7.51
CA TYR A 126 -0.49 11.77 7.20
C TYR A 126 0.66 12.55 6.56
N ARG A 127 0.34 13.56 5.73
CA ARG A 127 1.35 14.44 5.11
C ARG A 127 2.20 15.19 6.14
N GLU A 128 1.59 15.61 7.25
CA GLU A 128 2.27 16.37 8.30
C GLU A 128 3.45 15.62 8.95
N VAL A 129 3.45 14.29 8.91
CA VAL A 129 4.53 13.47 9.50
C VAL A 129 5.52 12.95 8.47
N LEU A 130 5.21 13.05 7.18
CA LEU A 130 6.06 12.60 6.07
C LEU A 130 6.98 13.73 5.58
N LYS A 131 8.13 13.35 4.99
CA LYS A 131 9.14 14.28 4.43
C LYS A 131 9.12 14.27 2.92
#